data_628f14ea534bb2b9cf6cb73b420e99b3
#
_entry.id   628f14ea534bb2b9cf6cb73b420e99b3
#
_cell.length_a   1.000
_cell.length_b   1.000
_cell.length_c   1.000
_cell.angle_alpha   90.00
_cell.angle_beta   90.00
_cell.angle_gamma   90.00
#
_symmetry.space_group_name_H-M   'P 1'
#
loop_
_entity.id
_entity.type
_entity.pdbx_description
1 polymer ?
#
loop_
_entity_poly.entity_id
_entity_poly.type
_entity_poly.pdbx_seq_one_letter_code
_entity_poly.pdbx_strand_id
1 'polypeptide(L)'
;MLKEVRIDRWEGQIEIHVPESATVVESEARGGQSSDPIEKIRNALRNPLGMERIKAIVNKGSRVAVALDDPTKVSPSYFTIPLILEELREASVKEENIILMSATGTHRQYTPSEFIEYRNVGYGLPLGKGIPRIPKEIVDHLWPHRFLRHDAADAESLVNMGYSRLGDLVEHNKILVDYDLVIYTGGVQPMKWGGYSGTGVAVGLGSAKSIASHHTIGVIGHRESCHSDPRTHLYRSHKDAVMEKIEEFIGRKIFFMEGVCDGARDWTHFFAGHFKEIQEPAWKAADQDRLYPAEQADVIVAGLPKWAVYDTTRNPLVCVSAASSILRAWVGKPILREGGVLILIAVCDGYIDPDTVPSYADILDLYGKMGNARRLEEKYLDEFFLREDYLRKYRFGYAVHPVHPFWLLAEQNYVHDHLGKLIIATAENPEAVRKVGGTWAEDFDHAWEMAEKLVGKNPRCLVLPTFFTKFPFKFAVR
;
A
#
# COMPACT_ATOMS: atom_id res chain seq x y z
N MET A 1 -37.80 8.13 -1.11
CA MET A 1 -37.70 6.70 -0.68
C MET A 1 -36.29 6.44 -0.27
N LEU A 2 -36.10 5.57 0.72
CA LEU A 2 -34.78 5.13 1.21
C LEU A 2 -34.62 3.66 0.88
N LYS A 3 -33.37 3.23 0.65
CA LYS A 3 -32.99 1.82 0.54
C LYS A 3 -32.00 1.45 1.62
N GLU A 4 -32.10 0.21 2.07
CA GLU A 4 -31.20 -0.39 3.04
C GLU A 4 -29.90 -0.80 2.37
N VAL A 5 -28.76 -0.52 3.04
CA VAL A 5 -27.43 -0.95 2.64
C VAL A 5 -26.69 -1.48 3.87
N ARG A 6 -26.11 -2.67 3.77
CA ARG A 6 -25.20 -3.21 4.78
C ARG A 6 -23.80 -2.71 4.51
N ILE A 7 -23.17 -2.11 5.51
CA ILE A 7 -21.87 -1.45 5.39
C ILE A 7 -20.92 -1.93 6.48
N ASP A 8 -19.66 -2.11 6.14
CA ASP A 8 -18.65 -2.61 7.06
C ASP A 8 -18.48 -1.68 8.27
N ARG A 9 -18.44 -2.26 9.46
CA ARG A 9 -18.06 -1.61 10.71
C ARG A 9 -17.37 -2.64 11.61
N TRP A 10 -16.10 -2.44 11.88
CA TRP A 10 -15.28 -3.31 12.70
C TRP A 10 -15.24 -4.76 12.17
N GLU A 11 -15.64 -5.75 12.97
CA GLU A 11 -15.65 -7.17 12.59
C GLU A 11 -16.96 -7.63 11.92
N GLY A 12 -17.88 -6.71 11.66
CA GLY A 12 -19.17 -7.01 11.07
C GLY A 12 -19.68 -5.91 10.14
N GLN A 13 -20.97 -5.91 9.94
CA GLN A 13 -21.67 -4.91 9.15
C GLN A 13 -22.84 -4.34 9.95
N ILE A 14 -23.16 -3.08 9.71
CA ILE A 14 -24.38 -2.44 10.19
C ILE A 14 -25.28 -2.06 9.02
N GLU A 15 -26.56 -1.89 9.29
CA GLU A 15 -27.54 -1.37 8.35
C GLU A 15 -27.58 0.14 8.39
N ILE A 16 -27.60 0.77 7.21
CA ILE A 16 -27.86 2.21 7.03
C ILE A 16 -28.93 2.40 5.96
N HIS A 17 -29.64 3.53 6.05
CA HIS A 17 -30.69 3.88 5.10
C HIS A 17 -30.26 5.07 4.25
N VAL A 18 -29.97 4.83 2.98
CA VAL A 18 -29.52 5.85 2.03
C VAL A 18 -30.63 6.19 1.03
N PRO A 19 -30.58 7.37 0.36
CA PRO A 19 -31.54 7.68 -0.69
C PRO A 19 -31.59 6.59 -1.76
N GLU A 20 -32.77 6.32 -2.31
CA GLU A 20 -32.97 5.34 -3.40
C GLU A 20 -32.06 5.63 -4.59
N SER A 21 -31.80 6.93 -4.87
CA SER A 21 -30.91 7.39 -5.93
C SER A 21 -29.42 7.17 -5.67
N ALA A 22 -29.03 6.76 -4.46
CA ALA A 22 -27.61 6.54 -4.14
C ALA A 22 -27.02 5.40 -5.00
N THR A 23 -25.83 5.60 -5.53
CA THR A 23 -25.07 4.56 -6.24
C THR A 23 -24.30 3.74 -5.22
N VAL A 24 -24.50 2.43 -5.19
CA VAL A 24 -23.76 1.49 -4.33
C VAL A 24 -22.74 0.77 -5.19
N VAL A 25 -21.48 0.78 -4.81
CA VAL A 25 -20.41 0.11 -5.55
C VAL A 25 -19.61 -0.80 -4.64
N GLU A 26 -19.48 -2.04 -5.05
CA GLU A 26 -18.63 -3.04 -4.43
C GLU A 26 -17.67 -3.65 -5.45
N SER A 27 -16.53 -4.13 -4.98
CA SER A 27 -15.61 -4.88 -5.83
C SER A 27 -16.24 -6.21 -6.25
N GLU A 28 -16.22 -6.49 -7.54
CA GLU A 28 -16.76 -7.70 -8.14
C GLU A 28 -15.67 -8.49 -8.86
N ALA A 29 -15.83 -9.81 -8.94
CA ALA A 29 -15.05 -10.63 -9.85
C ALA A 29 -15.48 -10.32 -11.29
N ARG A 30 -14.58 -9.79 -12.11
CA ARG A 30 -14.82 -9.49 -13.52
C ARG A 30 -14.07 -10.45 -14.44
N GLY A 31 -13.18 -11.26 -13.88
CA GLY A 31 -12.35 -12.20 -14.62
C GLY A 31 -13.12 -13.39 -15.15
N GLY A 32 -12.78 -13.80 -16.35
CA GLY A 32 -13.14 -15.11 -16.90
C GLY A 32 -12.48 -16.25 -16.10
N GLN A 33 -12.75 -17.49 -16.49
CA GLN A 33 -12.21 -18.68 -15.79
C GLN A 33 -10.71 -18.55 -15.51
N SER A 34 -10.33 -18.74 -14.26
CA SER A 34 -8.95 -18.80 -13.82
C SER A 34 -8.21 -19.90 -14.57
N SER A 35 -7.34 -19.53 -15.50
CA SER A 35 -6.35 -20.45 -16.04
C SER A 35 -5.23 -20.63 -15.00
N ASP A 36 -4.58 -21.80 -15.03
CA ASP A 36 -3.52 -22.16 -14.10
C ASP A 36 -2.47 -21.05 -13.95
N PRO A 37 -2.28 -20.45 -12.76
CA PRO A 37 -1.30 -19.40 -12.53
C PRO A 37 0.13 -19.89 -12.78
N ILE A 38 0.43 -21.17 -12.60
CA ILE A 38 1.76 -21.76 -12.78
C ILE A 38 2.22 -21.63 -14.23
N GLU A 39 1.37 -22.01 -15.19
CA GLU A 39 1.76 -21.92 -16.60
C GLU A 39 1.89 -20.45 -17.07
N LYS A 40 1.07 -19.56 -16.56
CA LYS A 40 1.22 -18.11 -16.84
C LYS A 40 2.54 -17.56 -16.32
N ILE A 41 2.94 -17.94 -15.09
CA ILE A 41 4.23 -17.54 -14.51
C ILE A 41 5.38 -18.10 -15.33
N ARG A 42 5.34 -19.39 -15.67
CA ARG A 42 6.36 -20.01 -16.54
C ARG A 42 6.50 -19.30 -17.89
N ASN A 43 5.36 -18.93 -18.49
CA ASN A 43 5.37 -18.19 -19.75
C ASN A 43 6.00 -16.79 -19.58
N ALA A 44 5.67 -16.06 -18.51
CA ALA A 44 6.28 -14.76 -18.22
C ALA A 44 7.79 -14.87 -17.98
N LEU A 45 8.26 -15.87 -17.21
CA LEU A 45 9.69 -16.11 -16.95
C LEU A 45 10.44 -16.53 -18.23
N ARG A 46 9.79 -17.24 -19.16
CA ARG A 46 10.39 -17.61 -20.46
C ARG A 46 10.45 -16.45 -21.45
N ASN A 47 9.58 -15.46 -21.31
CA ASN A 47 9.45 -14.32 -22.22
C ASN A 47 9.49 -12.98 -21.48
N PRO A 48 10.58 -12.67 -20.74
CA PRO A 48 10.64 -11.44 -19.97
C PRO A 48 10.73 -10.22 -20.89
N LEU A 49 10.10 -9.12 -20.46
CA LEU A 49 10.06 -7.86 -21.19
C LEU A 49 11.27 -7.00 -20.86
N GLY A 50 12.02 -6.56 -21.87
CA GLY A 50 13.15 -5.64 -21.71
C GLY A 50 14.39 -6.23 -21.00
N MET A 51 14.40 -7.53 -20.77
CA MET A 51 15.52 -8.29 -20.19
C MET A 51 15.65 -9.67 -20.83
N GLU A 52 16.81 -10.28 -20.65
CA GLU A 52 17.03 -11.68 -20.97
C GLU A 52 16.41 -12.59 -19.89
N ARG A 53 16.22 -13.87 -20.22
CA ARG A 53 15.80 -14.89 -19.25
C ARG A 53 16.82 -15.01 -18.10
N ILE A 54 16.36 -15.32 -16.90
CA ILE A 54 17.19 -15.51 -15.72
C ILE A 54 18.39 -16.42 -16.03
N LYS A 55 18.19 -17.54 -16.68
CA LYS A 55 19.24 -18.49 -17.03
C LYS A 55 20.30 -17.96 -18.02
N ALA A 56 20.03 -16.89 -18.73
CA ALA A 56 21.03 -16.21 -19.58
C ALA A 56 21.81 -15.14 -18.81
N ILE A 57 21.27 -14.65 -17.69
CA ILE A 57 21.87 -13.60 -16.85
C ILE A 57 22.80 -14.20 -15.80
N VAL A 58 22.50 -15.38 -15.26
CA VAL A 58 23.22 -16.00 -14.13
C VAL A 58 23.94 -17.28 -14.54
N ASN A 59 24.89 -17.67 -13.73
CA ASN A 59 25.63 -18.94 -13.85
C ASN A 59 25.84 -19.59 -12.48
N LYS A 60 26.52 -20.74 -12.44
CA LYS A 60 26.73 -21.56 -11.23
C LYS A 60 27.42 -20.79 -10.08
N GLY A 61 28.20 -19.74 -10.37
CA GLY A 61 28.88 -18.93 -9.36
C GLY A 61 28.07 -17.71 -8.89
N SER A 62 27.00 -17.37 -9.60
CA SER A 62 26.23 -16.17 -9.32
C SER A 62 25.56 -16.20 -7.94
N ARG A 63 25.59 -15.07 -7.26
CA ARG A 63 24.84 -14.80 -6.02
C ARG A 63 23.53 -14.11 -6.39
N VAL A 64 22.39 -14.64 -5.92
CA VAL A 64 21.07 -14.14 -6.28
C VAL A 64 20.27 -13.79 -5.03
N ALA A 65 19.71 -12.59 -4.99
CA ALA A 65 18.78 -12.16 -3.97
C ALA A 65 17.35 -12.09 -4.54
N VAL A 66 16.40 -12.76 -3.89
CA VAL A 66 14.98 -12.68 -4.23
C VAL A 66 14.30 -11.78 -3.20
N ALA A 67 13.93 -10.57 -3.61
CA ALA A 67 13.22 -9.61 -2.79
C ALA A 67 11.71 -9.83 -2.90
N LEU A 68 11.05 -9.98 -1.75
CA LEU A 68 9.61 -10.22 -1.64
C LEU A 68 8.89 -8.91 -1.36
N ASP A 69 7.73 -8.72 -1.97
CA ASP A 69 6.86 -7.61 -1.61
C ASP A 69 6.47 -7.64 -0.13
N ASP A 70 6.24 -6.47 0.42
CA ASP A 70 5.84 -6.29 1.81
C ASP A 70 4.56 -7.10 2.13
N PRO A 71 4.51 -7.80 3.29
CA PRO A 71 3.33 -8.55 3.69
C PRO A 71 2.02 -7.75 3.83
N THR A 72 2.08 -6.42 3.86
CA THR A 72 0.87 -5.58 3.77
C THR A 72 0.26 -5.55 2.37
N LYS A 73 0.97 -6.04 1.35
CA LYS A 73 0.50 -6.07 -0.04
C LYS A 73 -0.04 -7.46 -0.41
N VAL A 74 -0.95 -7.48 -1.38
CA VAL A 74 -1.35 -8.73 -2.03
C VAL A 74 -0.26 -9.10 -3.03
N SER A 75 0.35 -10.26 -2.88
CA SER A 75 1.47 -10.70 -3.70
C SER A 75 1.30 -12.16 -4.11
N PRO A 76 1.69 -12.54 -5.35
CA PRO A 76 1.65 -13.91 -5.84
C PRO A 76 2.83 -14.76 -5.36
N SER A 77 3.55 -14.35 -4.34
CA SER A 77 4.82 -14.94 -3.90
C SER A 77 4.75 -16.45 -3.65
N TYR A 78 3.57 -16.96 -3.20
CA TYR A 78 3.34 -18.39 -3.04
C TYR A 78 3.57 -19.19 -4.33
N PHE A 79 3.18 -18.61 -5.46
CA PHE A 79 3.33 -19.25 -6.77
C PHE A 79 4.64 -18.86 -7.48
N THR A 80 5.07 -17.60 -7.32
CA THR A 80 6.22 -17.10 -8.09
C THR A 80 7.56 -17.55 -7.53
N ILE A 81 7.72 -17.63 -6.19
CA ILE A 81 8.99 -18.01 -5.56
C ILE A 81 9.43 -19.42 -5.97
N PRO A 82 8.59 -20.47 -5.87
CA PRO A 82 8.99 -21.81 -6.30
C PRO A 82 9.50 -21.86 -7.75
N LEU A 83 8.84 -21.11 -8.65
CA LEU A 83 9.18 -21.10 -10.07
C LEU A 83 10.43 -20.26 -10.36
N ILE A 84 10.67 -19.18 -9.62
CA ILE A 84 11.93 -18.45 -9.66
C ILE A 84 13.08 -19.34 -9.20
N LEU A 85 12.90 -20.07 -8.09
CA LEU A 85 13.92 -21.01 -7.59
C LEU A 85 14.17 -22.16 -8.57
N GLU A 86 13.15 -22.60 -9.30
CA GLU A 86 13.28 -23.61 -10.38
C GLU A 86 14.13 -23.06 -11.55
N GLU A 87 13.87 -21.84 -12.05
CA GLU A 87 14.69 -21.18 -13.08
C GLU A 87 16.16 -21.02 -12.63
N LEU A 88 16.39 -20.66 -11.37
CA LEU A 88 17.74 -20.55 -10.82
C LEU A 88 18.46 -21.91 -10.74
N ARG A 89 17.75 -22.96 -10.38
CA ARG A 89 18.27 -24.34 -10.36
C ARG A 89 18.60 -24.82 -11.77
N GLU A 90 17.73 -24.55 -12.76
CA GLU A 90 18.00 -24.85 -14.17
C GLU A 90 19.25 -24.11 -14.70
N ALA A 91 19.52 -22.91 -14.19
CA ALA A 91 20.74 -22.15 -14.48
C ALA A 91 21.96 -22.65 -13.69
N SER A 92 21.82 -23.73 -12.91
CA SER A 92 22.85 -24.31 -12.06
C SER A 92 23.38 -23.38 -10.95
N VAL A 93 22.63 -22.33 -10.56
CA VAL A 93 22.97 -21.49 -9.42
C VAL A 93 22.97 -22.36 -8.16
N LYS A 94 24.02 -22.25 -7.38
CA LYS A 94 24.11 -23.01 -6.12
C LYS A 94 23.14 -22.47 -5.10
N GLU A 95 22.52 -23.36 -4.36
CA GLU A 95 21.51 -22.99 -3.38
C GLU A 95 22.04 -22.08 -2.26
N GLU A 96 23.29 -22.31 -1.82
CA GLU A 96 23.96 -21.47 -0.83
C GLU A 96 24.16 -20.02 -1.30
N ASN A 97 24.09 -19.77 -2.60
CA ASN A 97 24.20 -18.44 -3.20
C ASN A 97 22.85 -17.70 -3.35
N ILE A 98 21.76 -18.33 -2.94
CA ILE A 98 20.40 -17.76 -3.05
C ILE A 98 19.91 -17.33 -1.67
N ILE A 99 19.45 -16.08 -1.56
CA ILE A 99 18.75 -15.56 -0.38
C ILE A 99 17.36 -15.06 -0.74
N LEU A 100 16.47 -15.07 0.25
CA LEU A 100 15.22 -14.31 0.24
C LEU A 100 15.37 -13.09 1.15
N MET A 101 14.72 -11.98 0.80
CA MET A 101 14.63 -10.79 1.65
C MET A 101 13.25 -10.16 1.55
N SER A 102 12.62 -9.89 2.69
CA SER A 102 11.36 -9.13 2.71
C SER A 102 11.64 -7.64 2.52
N ALA A 103 11.04 -7.04 1.49
CA ALA A 103 11.18 -5.63 1.13
C ALA A 103 10.15 -4.78 1.91
N THR A 104 10.39 -4.58 3.21
CA THR A 104 9.44 -3.96 4.15
C THR A 104 9.61 -2.45 4.33
N GLY A 105 10.74 -1.87 3.90
CA GLY A 105 11.00 -0.44 4.10
C GLY A 105 10.90 -0.05 5.59
N THR A 106 10.08 0.94 5.89
CA THR A 106 9.81 1.41 7.27
C THR A 106 8.69 0.64 7.99
N HIS A 107 8.10 -0.38 7.36
CA HIS A 107 7.12 -1.24 8.01
C HIS A 107 7.77 -2.18 9.00
N ARG A 108 6.95 -2.81 9.85
CA ARG A 108 7.43 -3.75 10.86
C ARG A 108 8.05 -5.01 10.26
N GLN A 109 8.85 -5.67 11.05
CA GLN A 109 9.33 -7.01 10.71
C GLN A 109 8.22 -8.06 10.91
N TYR A 110 8.37 -9.20 10.25
CA TYR A 110 7.42 -10.30 10.29
C TYR A 110 8.10 -11.60 10.75
N THR A 111 7.34 -12.44 11.44
CA THR A 111 7.80 -13.77 11.87
C THR A 111 7.69 -14.78 10.73
N PRO A 112 8.41 -15.93 10.80
CA PRO A 112 8.23 -17.01 9.84
C PRO A 112 6.79 -17.46 9.69
N SER A 113 6.05 -17.56 10.81
CA SER A 113 4.65 -17.97 10.79
C SER A 113 3.75 -17.02 10.01
N GLU A 114 4.05 -15.71 10.01
CA GLU A 114 3.28 -14.72 9.25
C GLU A 114 3.49 -14.82 7.73
N PHE A 115 4.57 -15.45 7.28
CA PHE A 115 4.78 -15.80 5.87
C PHE A 115 4.13 -17.13 5.48
N ILE A 116 4.10 -18.09 6.40
CA ILE A 116 3.52 -19.43 6.19
C ILE A 116 2.01 -19.41 6.39
N GLU A 117 1.57 -18.80 7.49
CA GLU A 117 0.17 -18.70 7.82
C GLU A 117 -0.47 -17.53 7.12
N TYR A 118 -1.68 -17.78 6.64
CA TYR A 118 -2.50 -16.73 6.12
C TYR A 118 -3.01 -15.82 7.26
N ARG A 119 -2.42 -14.64 7.42
CA ARG A 119 -2.92 -13.60 8.33
C ARG A 119 -3.23 -12.32 7.57
N ASN A 120 -4.33 -11.66 7.93
CA ASN A 120 -4.60 -10.30 7.51
C ASN A 120 -3.55 -9.36 8.12
N VAL A 121 -2.60 -8.91 7.33
CA VAL A 121 -1.62 -7.91 7.72
C VAL A 121 -1.77 -6.72 6.80
N GLY A 122 -2.46 -5.70 7.26
CA GLY A 122 -2.76 -4.49 6.49
C GLY A 122 -3.96 -4.60 5.55
N TYR A 123 -4.57 -3.50 5.20
CA TYR A 123 -5.73 -3.31 4.29
C TYR A 123 -6.97 -4.19 4.55
N GLY A 124 -7.13 -4.75 5.73
CA GLY A 124 -8.34 -5.48 6.12
C GLY A 124 -8.73 -6.67 5.25
N LEU A 125 -7.95 -6.92 4.21
CA LEU A 125 -8.30 -7.91 3.21
C LEU A 125 -8.06 -9.33 3.74
N PRO A 126 -9.07 -10.18 3.85
CA PRO A 126 -8.85 -11.60 3.85
C PRO A 126 -8.20 -11.91 2.49
N LEU A 127 -6.88 -12.11 2.43
CA LEU A 127 -6.18 -12.52 1.22
C LEU A 127 -6.77 -13.85 0.77
N GLY A 128 -7.35 -13.94 -0.44
CA GLY A 128 -8.23 -15.00 -0.88
C GLY A 128 -7.89 -16.42 -0.43
N LYS A 129 -8.90 -17.18 -0.08
CA LYS A 129 -8.93 -18.64 0.10
C LYS A 129 -7.84 -19.29 0.97
N GLY A 130 -7.18 -18.57 1.90
CA GLY A 130 -6.23 -19.16 2.85
C GLY A 130 -4.90 -19.63 2.24
N ILE A 131 -4.50 -19.12 1.08
CA ILE A 131 -3.18 -19.42 0.48
C ILE A 131 -2.09 -18.69 1.27
N PRO A 132 -1.06 -19.38 1.78
CA PRO A 132 0.10 -18.77 2.43
C PRO A 132 0.83 -17.80 1.49
N ARG A 133 1.66 -16.93 2.04
CA ARG A 133 2.49 -16.02 1.23
C ARG A 133 3.64 -16.74 0.56
N ILE A 134 4.21 -17.72 1.28
CA ILE A 134 5.35 -18.53 0.84
C ILE A 134 5.08 -19.96 1.27
N PRO A 135 5.38 -20.97 0.44
CA PRO A 135 5.33 -22.36 0.85
C PRO A 135 6.14 -22.61 2.12
N LYS A 136 5.54 -23.34 3.07
CA LYS A 136 6.15 -23.60 4.40
C LYS A 136 7.54 -24.24 4.28
N GLU A 137 7.71 -25.20 3.39
CA GLU A 137 8.96 -25.90 3.14
C GLU A 137 10.08 -24.96 2.70
N ILE A 138 9.78 -23.90 1.96
CA ILE A 138 10.77 -22.88 1.55
C ILE A 138 11.16 -22.02 2.75
N VAL A 139 10.20 -21.60 3.57
CA VAL A 139 10.48 -20.81 4.77
C VAL A 139 11.31 -21.62 5.75
N ASP A 140 10.91 -22.85 6.08
CA ASP A 140 11.62 -23.73 7.01
C ASP A 140 13.07 -24.00 6.57
N HIS A 141 13.28 -24.12 5.27
CA HIS A 141 14.61 -24.42 4.69
C HIS A 141 15.55 -23.21 4.68
N LEU A 142 15.02 -22.00 4.44
CA LEU A 142 15.83 -20.79 4.30
C LEU A 142 15.95 -19.98 5.59
N TRP A 143 15.01 -20.11 6.51
CA TRP A 143 15.02 -19.38 7.78
C TRP A 143 15.98 -20.00 8.80
N PRO A 144 16.74 -19.18 9.59
CA PRO A 144 16.87 -17.72 9.48
C PRO A 144 18.04 -17.28 8.59
N HIS A 145 18.88 -18.20 8.11
CA HIS A 145 20.21 -17.90 7.58
C HIS A 145 20.20 -17.31 6.16
N ARG A 146 19.20 -17.69 5.37
CA ARG A 146 19.06 -17.27 3.97
C ARG A 146 17.73 -16.57 3.68
N PHE A 147 16.91 -16.35 4.69
CA PHE A 147 15.75 -15.47 4.64
C PHE A 147 16.03 -14.26 5.52
N LEU A 148 16.49 -13.18 4.90
CA LEU A 148 16.98 -12.00 5.58
C LEU A 148 15.87 -10.97 5.79
N ARG A 149 16.07 -10.13 6.80
CA ARG A 149 15.20 -9.00 7.12
C ARG A 149 15.83 -7.72 6.62
N HIS A 150 15.04 -6.85 5.97
CA HIS A 150 15.48 -5.49 5.69
C HIS A 150 15.35 -4.63 6.95
N ASP A 151 16.38 -3.86 7.28
CA ASP A 151 16.39 -2.87 8.37
C ASP A 151 16.69 -1.49 7.78
N ALA A 152 15.66 -0.63 7.68
CA ALA A 152 15.77 0.70 7.09
C ALA A 152 16.58 1.70 7.97
N ALA A 153 16.98 1.30 9.18
CA ALA A 153 17.75 2.10 10.13
C ALA A 153 19.18 1.55 10.36
N ASP A 154 19.56 0.43 9.75
CA ASP A 154 20.88 -0.18 9.93
C ASP A 154 21.90 0.34 8.91
N ALA A 155 22.68 1.34 9.31
CA ALA A 155 23.71 1.95 8.45
C ALA A 155 24.72 0.95 7.87
N GLU A 156 24.98 -0.18 8.54
CA GLU A 156 25.93 -1.18 8.06
C GLU A 156 25.38 -2.02 6.90
N SER A 157 24.06 -2.12 6.83
CA SER A 157 23.36 -2.85 5.75
C SER A 157 22.93 -1.96 4.59
N LEU A 158 23.19 -0.66 4.63
CA LEU A 158 22.77 0.32 3.66
C LEU A 158 23.95 0.88 2.85
N VAL A 159 23.71 1.26 1.60
CA VAL A 159 24.65 1.93 0.70
C VAL A 159 24.01 3.20 0.18
N ASN A 160 24.73 4.33 0.34
CA ASN A 160 24.34 5.60 -0.26
C ASN A 160 24.78 5.62 -1.74
N MET A 161 23.81 5.72 -2.63
CA MET A 161 23.97 5.72 -4.09
C MET A 161 23.86 7.14 -4.67
N GLY A 162 23.80 8.18 -3.81
CA GLY A 162 23.64 9.58 -4.21
C GLY A 162 22.16 9.99 -4.32
N TYR A 163 21.85 10.79 -5.33
CA TYR A 163 20.53 11.38 -5.50
C TYR A 163 19.92 10.99 -6.85
N SER A 164 18.59 10.81 -6.85
CA SER A 164 17.82 10.63 -8.08
C SER A 164 17.80 11.91 -8.92
N ARG A 165 17.39 11.83 -10.19
CA ARG A 165 17.19 13.02 -11.06
C ARG A 165 16.14 14.01 -10.53
N LEU A 166 15.32 13.59 -9.59
CA LEU A 166 14.31 14.45 -8.92
C LEU A 166 14.76 14.93 -7.54
N GLY A 167 16.00 14.64 -7.14
CA GLY A 167 16.60 15.10 -5.89
C GLY A 167 16.34 14.20 -4.68
N ASP A 168 15.73 13.03 -4.86
CA ASP A 168 15.52 12.09 -3.76
C ASP A 168 16.85 11.44 -3.35
N LEU A 169 17.07 11.30 -2.05
CA LEU A 169 18.18 10.50 -1.55
C LEU A 169 17.97 9.02 -1.93
N VAL A 170 18.97 8.40 -2.52
CA VAL A 170 18.96 6.98 -2.87
C VAL A 170 19.96 6.25 -1.97
N GLU A 171 19.48 5.77 -0.83
CA GLU A 171 20.22 4.97 0.12
C GLU A 171 19.44 3.67 0.37
N HIS A 172 20.03 2.55 -0.06
CA HIS A 172 19.31 1.28 -0.15
C HIS A 172 20.13 0.11 0.39
N ASN A 173 19.46 -1.01 0.61
CA ASN A 173 20.08 -2.21 1.13
C ASN A 173 21.20 -2.70 0.22
N LYS A 174 22.34 -3.06 0.83
CA LYS A 174 23.56 -3.48 0.12
C LYS A 174 23.41 -4.78 -0.69
N ILE A 175 22.33 -5.55 -0.51
CA ILE A 175 22.05 -6.69 -1.39
C ILE A 175 21.97 -6.30 -2.86
N LEU A 176 21.57 -5.04 -3.15
CA LEU A 176 21.55 -4.50 -4.51
C LEU A 176 22.95 -4.41 -5.14
N VAL A 177 23.97 -4.28 -4.31
CA VAL A 177 25.40 -4.20 -4.74
C VAL A 177 26.08 -5.56 -4.63
N ASP A 178 25.83 -6.28 -3.54
CA ASP A 178 26.54 -7.49 -3.17
C ASP A 178 26.15 -8.72 -4.00
N TYR A 179 24.99 -8.73 -4.66
CA TYR A 179 24.45 -9.87 -5.41
C TYR A 179 24.47 -9.59 -6.91
N ASP A 180 24.81 -10.60 -7.72
CA ASP A 180 24.93 -10.48 -9.17
C ASP A 180 23.57 -10.26 -9.85
N LEU A 181 22.50 -10.81 -9.27
CA LEU A 181 21.12 -10.59 -9.70
C LEU A 181 20.22 -10.36 -8.50
N VAL A 182 19.40 -9.32 -8.58
CA VAL A 182 18.27 -9.12 -7.67
C VAL A 182 16.97 -9.34 -8.44
N ILE A 183 16.13 -10.22 -7.91
CA ILE A 183 14.79 -10.52 -8.46
C ILE A 183 13.77 -10.00 -7.45
N TYR A 184 12.88 -9.12 -7.88
CA TYR A 184 11.75 -8.68 -7.06
C TYR A 184 10.47 -9.41 -7.47
N THR A 185 9.70 -9.90 -6.49
CA THR A 185 8.36 -10.45 -6.76
C THR A 185 7.30 -9.74 -5.95
N GLY A 186 6.23 -9.30 -6.61
CA GLY A 186 5.16 -8.53 -6.01
C GLY A 186 3.86 -8.56 -6.80
N GLY A 187 2.86 -7.86 -6.27
CA GLY A 187 1.55 -7.71 -6.90
C GLY A 187 1.29 -6.29 -7.41
N VAL A 188 0.53 -6.18 -8.50
CA VAL A 188 0.05 -4.92 -9.05
C VAL A 188 -1.41 -4.76 -8.65
N GLN A 189 -1.68 -3.83 -7.75
CA GLN A 189 -3.02 -3.51 -7.26
C GLN A 189 -3.22 -2.00 -7.18
N PRO A 190 -4.47 -1.49 -7.30
CA PRO A 190 -4.77 -0.09 -7.10
C PRO A 190 -4.28 0.40 -5.74
N MET A 191 -3.59 1.53 -5.74
CA MET A 191 -3.06 2.19 -4.55
C MET A 191 -3.16 3.70 -4.65
N LYS A 192 -3.39 4.34 -3.49
CA LYS A 192 -3.40 5.81 -3.39
C LYS A 192 -2.04 6.46 -3.70
N TRP A 193 -0.92 5.71 -3.55
CA TRP A 193 0.43 6.17 -3.81
C TRP A 193 0.95 5.57 -5.11
N GLY A 194 1.00 6.39 -6.15
CA GLY A 194 1.50 5.98 -7.46
C GLY A 194 0.49 5.28 -8.36
N GLY A 195 -0.80 5.26 -8.02
CA GLY A 195 -1.89 4.70 -8.81
C GLY A 195 -1.97 3.18 -8.76
N TYR A 196 -0.86 2.49 -8.88
CA TYR A 196 -0.68 1.04 -8.71
C TYR A 196 0.53 0.73 -7.82
N SER A 197 0.49 -0.40 -7.09
CA SER A 197 1.69 -1.00 -6.47
C SER A 197 2.67 -1.46 -7.56
N GLY A 198 3.67 -2.24 -7.19
CA GLY A 198 4.77 -2.65 -8.07
C GLY A 198 6.01 -1.77 -7.88
N THR A 199 7.14 -2.21 -8.47
CA THR A 199 8.47 -1.58 -8.26
C THR A 199 8.81 -1.36 -6.78
N GLY A 200 8.51 -2.37 -5.96
CA GLY A 200 8.63 -2.28 -4.50
C GLY A 200 10.06 -2.13 -3.97
N VAL A 201 11.07 -2.36 -4.79
CA VAL A 201 12.49 -2.16 -4.43
C VAL A 201 12.78 -0.72 -4.03
N ALA A 202 12.24 0.26 -4.77
CA ALA A 202 12.46 1.69 -4.51
C ALA A 202 12.04 2.14 -3.09
N VAL A 203 11.10 1.46 -2.49
CA VAL A 203 10.62 1.76 -1.13
C VAL A 203 11.00 0.65 -0.16
N GLY A 204 10.75 -0.60 -0.54
CA GLY A 204 10.88 -1.75 0.35
C GLY A 204 12.32 -2.10 0.76
N LEU A 205 13.33 -1.69 -0.03
CA LEU A 205 14.75 -1.84 0.29
C LEU A 205 15.44 -0.51 0.59
N GLY A 206 14.70 0.59 0.65
CA GLY A 206 15.21 1.92 0.98
C GLY A 206 15.46 2.11 2.46
N SER A 207 16.46 2.94 2.79
CA SER A 207 16.61 3.46 4.16
C SER A 207 15.40 4.33 4.55
N ALA A 208 15.17 4.50 5.83
CA ALA A 208 14.13 5.40 6.31
C ALA A 208 14.34 6.85 5.80
N LYS A 209 15.59 7.29 5.62
CA LYS A 209 15.93 8.61 5.06
C LYS A 209 15.63 8.68 3.57
N SER A 210 15.96 7.63 2.81
CA SER A 210 15.60 7.54 1.39
C SER A 210 14.09 7.59 1.20
N ILE A 211 13.35 6.81 1.98
CA ILE A 211 11.88 6.82 1.96
C ILE A 211 11.36 8.23 2.32
N ALA A 212 11.88 8.87 3.36
CA ALA A 212 11.50 10.21 3.77
C ALA A 212 11.67 11.24 2.65
N SER A 213 12.70 11.12 1.81
CA SER A 213 12.95 12.12 0.76
C SER A 213 11.82 12.27 -0.26
N HIS A 214 11.05 11.20 -0.49
CA HIS A 214 9.90 11.20 -1.42
C HIS A 214 8.54 10.89 -0.76
N HIS A 215 8.49 10.65 0.55
CA HIS A 215 7.24 10.49 1.32
C HIS A 215 6.86 11.79 2.07
N THR A 216 7.22 12.93 1.54
CA THR A 216 6.94 14.26 2.11
C THR A 216 5.55 14.75 1.71
N ILE A 217 5.07 15.76 2.41
CA ILE A 217 3.88 16.52 2.01
C ILE A 217 4.07 17.16 0.61
N GLY A 218 5.31 17.52 0.26
CA GLY A 218 5.65 18.06 -1.06
C GLY A 218 5.50 17.08 -2.22
N VAL A 219 5.57 15.77 -1.95
CA VAL A 219 5.43 14.71 -2.97
C VAL A 219 4.13 13.94 -2.80
N ILE A 220 3.91 13.27 -1.66
CA ILE A 220 2.68 12.48 -1.43
C ILE A 220 1.45 13.39 -1.26
N GLY A 221 1.60 14.51 -0.57
CA GLY A 221 0.54 15.51 -0.37
C GLY A 221 0.33 16.43 -1.57
N HIS A 222 1.17 16.37 -2.60
CA HIS A 222 1.06 17.20 -3.78
C HIS A 222 -0.17 16.87 -4.60
N ARG A 223 -0.77 17.89 -5.19
CA ARG A 223 -1.98 17.76 -6.02
C ARG A 223 -1.86 16.71 -7.13
N GLU A 224 -0.69 16.61 -7.78
CA GLU A 224 -0.41 15.60 -8.81
C GLU A 224 -0.17 14.20 -8.25
N SER A 225 -0.20 14.02 -6.94
CA SER A 225 -0.20 12.73 -6.24
C SER A 225 -1.58 12.39 -5.63
N CYS A 226 -2.62 13.16 -5.94
CA CYS A 226 -3.95 13.00 -5.33
C CYS A 226 -4.97 12.28 -6.22
N HIS A 227 -4.50 11.44 -7.14
CA HIS A 227 -5.30 10.60 -8.05
C HIS A 227 -4.67 9.21 -8.21
N SER A 228 -5.29 8.33 -8.99
CA SER A 228 -4.80 6.96 -9.19
C SER A 228 -4.40 6.64 -10.64
N ASP A 229 -4.08 7.65 -11.46
CA ASP A 229 -3.46 7.40 -12.75
C ASP A 229 -1.94 7.31 -12.61
N PRO A 230 -1.31 6.13 -12.76
CA PRO A 230 0.13 5.99 -12.57
C PRO A 230 0.96 6.73 -13.62
N ARG A 231 0.37 7.06 -14.77
CA ARG A 231 1.07 7.67 -15.91
C ARG A 231 1.38 9.14 -15.68
N THR A 232 0.60 9.80 -14.81
CA THR A 232 0.74 11.25 -14.50
C THR A 232 0.97 11.53 -13.02
N HIS A 233 1.17 10.49 -12.23
CA HIS A 233 1.29 10.59 -10.77
C HIS A 233 2.69 11.01 -10.34
N LEU A 234 2.81 12.16 -9.66
CA LEU A 234 4.11 12.71 -9.23
C LEU A 234 4.92 11.72 -8.38
N TYR A 235 4.30 11.12 -7.36
CA TYR A 235 5.00 10.14 -6.52
C TYR A 235 5.50 8.92 -7.33
N ARG A 236 4.78 8.48 -8.39
CA ARG A 236 5.26 7.42 -9.28
C ARG A 236 6.55 7.84 -10.00
N SER A 237 6.61 9.09 -10.47
CA SER A 237 7.80 9.64 -11.13
C SER A 237 9.01 9.65 -10.19
N HIS A 238 8.81 9.95 -8.89
CA HIS A 238 9.87 9.86 -7.88
C HIS A 238 10.34 8.41 -7.68
N LYS A 239 9.42 7.45 -7.53
CA LYS A 239 9.78 6.02 -7.44
C LYS A 239 10.60 5.54 -8.63
N ASP A 240 10.18 5.91 -9.83
CA ASP A 240 10.86 5.50 -11.06
C ASP A 240 12.24 6.16 -11.16
N ALA A 241 12.39 7.43 -10.73
CA ALA A 241 13.68 8.13 -10.67
C ALA A 241 14.65 7.48 -9.64
N VAL A 242 14.14 7.01 -8.51
CA VAL A 242 14.90 6.25 -7.52
C VAL A 242 15.37 4.92 -8.12
N MET A 243 14.48 4.18 -8.81
CA MET A 243 14.85 2.92 -9.49
C MET A 243 15.91 3.13 -10.56
N GLU A 244 15.77 4.17 -11.38
CA GLU A 244 16.77 4.54 -12.40
C GLU A 244 18.15 4.79 -11.78
N LYS A 245 18.18 5.50 -10.64
CA LYS A 245 19.43 5.80 -9.93
C LYS A 245 20.07 4.54 -9.33
N ILE A 246 19.26 3.63 -8.79
CA ILE A 246 19.75 2.33 -8.29
C ILE A 246 20.43 1.58 -9.43
N GLU A 247 19.76 1.39 -10.57
CA GLU A 247 20.29 0.64 -11.71
C GLU A 247 21.52 1.30 -12.34
N GLU A 248 21.54 2.64 -12.42
CA GLU A 248 22.73 3.40 -12.82
C GLU A 248 23.93 3.10 -11.91
N PHE A 249 23.71 3.13 -10.58
CA PHE A 249 24.78 2.92 -9.60
C PHE A 249 25.32 1.49 -9.62
N ILE A 250 24.43 0.49 -9.69
CA ILE A 250 24.84 -0.93 -9.69
C ILE A 250 25.30 -1.42 -11.08
N GLY A 251 25.08 -0.64 -12.14
CA GLY A 251 25.46 -0.95 -13.52
C GLY A 251 24.72 -2.12 -14.15
N ARG A 252 23.55 -2.50 -13.61
CA ARG A 252 22.72 -3.61 -14.12
C ARG A 252 21.25 -3.41 -13.80
N LYS A 253 20.38 -4.13 -14.52
CA LYS A 253 18.93 -4.13 -14.32
C LYS A 253 18.51 -5.07 -13.20
N ILE A 254 17.46 -4.71 -12.47
CA ILE A 254 16.78 -5.57 -11.52
C ILE A 254 15.67 -6.33 -12.26
N PHE A 255 15.54 -7.61 -11.98
CA PHE A 255 14.51 -8.45 -12.60
C PHE A 255 13.22 -8.40 -11.76
N PHE A 256 12.12 -8.07 -12.38
CA PHE A 256 10.81 -8.02 -11.73
C PHE A 256 9.94 -9.19 -12.16
N MET A 257 9.16 -9.73 -11.22
CA MET A 257 8.11 -10.71 -11.45
C MET A 257 6.85 -10.22 -10.74
N GLU A 258 5.91 -9.66 -11.50
CA GLU A 258 4.72 -9.03 -10.93
C GLU A 258 3.43 -9.71 -11.43
N GLY A 259 2.48 -9.91 -10.51
CA GLY A 259 1.18 -10.49 -10.82
C GLY A 259 0.04 -9.49 -10.67
N VAL A 260 -0.98 -9.62 -11.51
CA VAL A 260 -2.25 -8.90 -11.42
C VAL A 260 -3.34 -9.89 -11.05
N CYS A 261 -4.19 -9.54 -10.09
CA CYS A 261 -5.35 -10.35 -9.73
C CYS A 261 -6.67 -9.60 -9.94
N ASP A 262 -7.73 -10.34 -10.14
CA ASP A 262 -9.10 -9.81 -10.29
C ASP A 262 -9.79 -9.53 -8.95
N GLY A 263 -11.08 -9.17 -8.97
CA GLY A 263 -11.91 -8.91 -7.79
C GLY A 263 -12.16 -10.10 -6.90
N ALA A 264 -12.08 -11.30 -7.45
CA ALA A 264 -12.15 -12.55 -6.71
C ALA A 264 -10.79 -12.99 -6.16
N ARG A 265 -9.71 -12.26 -6.48
CA ARG A 265 -8.32 -12.54 -6.11
C ARG A 265 -7.72 -13.75 -6.83
N ASP A 266 -8.26 -14.08 -7.97
CA ASP A 266 -7.61 -15.00 -8.88
C ASP A 266 -6.53 -14.26 -9.66
N TRP A 267 -5.35 -14.85 -9.74
CA TRP A 267 -4.22 -14.27 -10.45
C TRP A 267 -4.43 -14.41 -11.96
N THR A 268 -4.71 -13.28 -12.61
CA THR A 268 -5.14 -13.27 -14.01
C THR A 268 -4.00 -13.07 -14.99
N HIS A 269 -3.00 -12.24 -14.62
CA HIS A 269 -1.87 -11.91 -15.49
C HIS A 269 -0.57 -11.91 -14.71
N PHE A 270 0.54 -12.23 -15.40
CA PHE A 270 1.88 -12.17 -14.85
C PHE A 270 2.83 -11.52 -15.87
N PHE A 271 3.70 -10.68 -15.35
CA PHE A 271 4.69 -9.95 -16.13
C PHE A 271 6.07 -10.12 -15.49
N ALA A 272 7.06 -10.49 -16.31
CA ALA A 272 8.45 -10.62 -15.88
C ALA A 272 9.35 -9.73 -16.72
N GLY A 273 10.46 -9.25 -16.17
CA GLY A 273 11.46 -8.46 -16.88
C GLY A 273 11.79 -7.13 -16.20
N HIS A 274 12.13 -6.12 -16.99
CA HIS A 274 12.51 -4.79 -16.51
C HIS A 274 11.31 -3.96 -16.13
N PHE A 275 11.41 -3.19 -15.02
CA PHE A 275 10.25 -2.45 -14.47
C PHE A 275 9.60 -1.50 -15.48
N LYS A 276 10.36 -0.79 -16.31
CA LYS A 276 9.81 0.13 -17.32
C LYS A 276 8.96 -0.58 -18.37
N GLU A 277 9.34 -1.80 -18.73
CA GLU A 277 8.68 -2.54 -19.80
C GLU A 277 7.44 -3.30 -19.30
N ILE A 278 7.43 -3.70 -18.02
CA ILE A 278 6.30 -4.44 -17.44
C ILE A 278 5.19 -3.54 -16.90
N GLN A 279 5.49 -2.30 -16.52
CA GLN A 279 4.55 -1.40 -15.85
C GLN A 279 3.29 -1.15 -16.70
N GLU A 280 3.42 -0.66 -17.92
CA GLU A 280 2.26 -0.29 -18.74
C GLU A 280 1.38 -1.51 -19.11
N PRO A 281 1.91 -2.67 -19.52
CA PRO A 281 1.10 -3.87 -19.70
C PRO A 281 0.38 -4.31 -18.43
N ALA A 282 1.06 -4.26 -17.26
CA ALA A 282 0.47 -4.64 -15.98
C ALA A 282 -0.65 -3.67 -15.54
N TRP A 283 -0.46 -2.36 -15.73
CA TRP A 283 -1.48 -1.37 -15.45
C TRP A 283 -2.71 -1.51 -16.35
N LYS A 284 -2.52 -1.78 -17.65
CA LYS A 284 -3.61 -2.06 -18.58
C LYS A 284 -4.41 -3.31 -18.20
N ALA A 285 -3.72 -4.36 -17.78
CA ALA A 285 -4.39 -5.58 -17.31
C ALA A 285 -5.18 -5.30 -16.02
N ALA A 286 -4.58 -4.54 -15.07
CA ALA A 286 -5.26 -4.17 -13.83
C ALA A 286 -6.45 -3.22 -14.07
N ASP A 287 -6.38 -2.30 -15.02
CA ASP A 287 -7.49 -1.39 -15.38
C ASP A 287 -8.72 -2.16 -15.87
N GLN A 288 -8.56 -3.27 -16.59
CA GLN A 288 -9.67 -4.09 -17.07
C GLN A 288 -10.55 -4.61 -15.93
N ASP A 289 -9.93 -5.00 -14.83
CA ASP A 289 -10.63 -5.62 -13.71
C ASP A 289 -10.92 -4.63 -12.56
N ARG A 290 -10.21 -3.49 -12.50
CA ARG A 290 -10.16 -2.61 -11.32
C ARG A 290 -10.62 -1.18 -11.56
N LEU A 291 -10.88 -0.78 -12.80
CA LEU A 291 -11.34 0.56 -13.13
C LEU A 291 -12.86 0.54 -13.37
N TYR A 292 -13.61 1.18 -12.46
CA TYR A 292 -15.07 1.23 -12.48
C TYR A 292 -15.55 2.58 -13.01
N PRO A 293 -16.51 2.63 -13.92
CA PRO A 293 -17.10 3.90 -14.33
C PRO A 293 -17.89 4.52 -13.16
N ALA A 294 -17.75 5.82 -12.97
CA ALA A 294 -18.50 6.56 -11.96
C ALA A 294 -18.77 8.00 -12.40
N GLU A 295 -19.77 8.60 -11.78
CA GLU A 295 -20.01 10.04 -11.79
C GLU A 295 -19.46 10.67 -10.52
N GLN A 296 -19.12 11.95 -10.61
CA GLN A 296 -18.65 12.70 -9.45
C GLN A 296 -19.77 12.84 -8.41
N ALA A 297 -19.47 12.45 -7.16
CA ALA A 297 -20.40 12.51 -6.05
C ALA A 297 -20.35 13.84 -5.28
N ASP A 298 -21.46 14.20 -4.60
CA ASP A 298 -21.52 15.27 -3.60
C ASP A 298 -21.26 14.73 -2.20
N VAL A 299 -21.66 13.47 -1.96
CA VAL A 299 -21.45 12.73 -0.71
C VAL A 299 -20.91 11.35 -1.03
N ILE A 300 -19.85 10.94 -0.33
CA ILE A 300 -19.41 9.53 -0.30
C ILE A 300 -19.65 8.98 1.09
N VAL A 301 -20.19 7.75 1.17
CA VAL A 301 -20.35 6.98 2.42
C VAL A 301 -19.49 5.73 2.31
N ALA A 302 -18.62 5.47 3.28
CA ALA A 302 -17.77 4.29 3.26
C ALA A 302 -17.69 3.61 4.62
N GLY A 303 -17.75 2.28 4.61
CA GLY A 303 -17.56 1.44 5.78
C GLY A 303 -16.10 1.15 6.06
N LEU A 304 -15.71 1.15 7.33
CA LEU A 304 -14.38 0.77 7.75
C LEU A 304 -14.41 -0.54 8.57
N PRO A 305 -13.75 -1.60 8.09
CA PRO A 305 -13.57 -2.83 8.85
C PRO A 305 -12.56 -2.63 9.98
N LYS A 306 -12.34 -3.67 10.79
CA LYS A 306 -11.35 -3.67 11.89
C LYS A 306 -9.97 -3.22 11.44
N TRP A 307 -9.52 -3.71 10.29
CA TRP A 307 -8.21 -3.39 9.71
C TRP A 307 -8.38 -2.56 8.44
N ALA A 308 -7.80 -1.40 8.44
CA ALA A 308 -7.64 -0.58 7.25
C ALA A 308 -6.26 0.08 7.27
N VAL A 309 -5.58 0.06 6.15
CA VAL A 309 -4.26 0.64 5.94
C VAL A 309 -3.16 -0.07 6.78
N TYR A 310 -2.74 0.37 7.95
CA TYR A 310 -1.58 -0.20 8.67
C TYR A 310 -1.89 -0.58 10.13
N ASP A 311 -3.04 -0.23 10.63
CA ASP A 311 -3.49 -0.50 11.98
C ASP A 311 -5.01 -0.66 11.98
N THR A 312 -5.60 -0.84 13.15
CA THR A 312 -7.04 -0.96 13.31
C THR A 312 -7.75 0.40 13.14
N THR A 313 -9.00 0.37 12.73
CA THR A 313 -9.84 1.58 12.57
C THR A 313 -10.33 2.17 13.90
N ARG A 314 -9.79 1.69 15.03
CA ARG A 314 -9.82 2.35 16.33
C ARG A 314 -8.92 3.59 16.34
N ASN A 315 -7.81 3.52 15.59
CA ASN A 315 -6.82 4.58 15.46
C ASN A 315 -7.32 5.70 14.53
N PRO A 316 -7.45 6.96 15.01
CA PRO A 316 -7.96 8.07 14.21
C PRO A 316 -7.08 8.41 12.99
N LEU A 317 -5.75 8.25 13.09
CA LEU A 317 -4.83 8.46 11.95
C LEU A 317 -5.13 7.48 10.81
N VAL A 318 -5.51 6.24 11.14
CA VAL A 318 -5.91 5.23 10.16
C VAL A 318 -7.24 5.60 9.50
N CYS A 319 -8.20 6.15 10.23
CA CYS A 319 -9.46 6.62 9.65
C CYS A 319 -9.23 7.72 8.60
N VAL A 320 -8.34 8.68 8.87
CA VAL A 320 -8.02 9.74 7.88
C VAL A 320 -7.20 9.18 6.70
N SER A 321 -6.30 8.25 6.94
CA SER A 321 -5.58 7.56 5.86
C SER A 321 -6.51 6.73 4.98
N ALA A 322 -7.56 6.14 5.55
CA ALA A 322 -8.64 5.49 4.81
C ALA A 322 -9.45 6.52 3.98
N ALA A 323 -9.78 7.69 4.56
CA ALA A 323 -10.39 8.80 3.82
C ALA A 323 -9.56 9.18 2.61
N SER A 324 -8.25 9.35 2.78
CA SER A 324 -7.32 9.64 1.69
C SER A 324 -7.33 8.56 0.60
N SER A 325 -7.43 7.29 0.98
CA SER A 325 -7.48 6.17 0.03
C SER A 325 -8.71 6.25 -0.87
N ILE A 326 -9.86 6.59 -0.30
CA ILE A 326 -11.14 6.75 -1.04
C ILE A 326 -11.05 7.98 -1.96
N LEU A 327 -10.63 9.12 -1.41
CA LEU A 327 -10.60 10.39 -2.15
C LEU A 327 -9.62 10.40 -3.34
N ARG A 328 -8.62 9.52 -3.34
CA ARG A 328 -7.63 9.39 -4.41
C ARG A 328 -7.92 8.25 -5.38
N ALA A 329 -8.95 7.44 -5.14
CA ALA A 329 -9.28 6.28 -5.96
C ALA A 329 -9.96 6.66 -7.29
N TRP A 330 -9.37 7.58 -8.07
CA TRP A 330 -9.96 8.05 -9.32
C TRP A 330 -8.93 8.32 -10.41
N VAL A 331 -9.44 8.29 -11.67
CA VAL A 331 -8.78 8.71 -12.90
C VAL A 331 -9.75 9.64 -13.64
N GLY A 332 -9.25 10.70 -14.24
CA GLY A 332 -10.04 11.73 -14.94
C GLY A 332 -10.38 12.90 -14.02
N LYS A 333 -11.48 12.83 -13.28
CA LYS A 333 -11.91 13.86 -12.32
C LYS A 333 -11.96 13.30 -10.91
N PRO A 334 -11.86 14.14 -9.85
CA PRO A 334 -12.07 13.70 -8.48
C PRO A 334 -13.43 13.00 -8.32
N ILE A 335 -13.42 11.83 -7.64
CA ILE A 335 -14.64 11.06 -7.39
C ILE A 335 -15.64 11.80 -6.49
N LEU A 336 -15.13 12.60 -5.54
CA LEU A 336 -15.91 13.54 -4.75
C LEU A 336 -15.61 14.95 -5.24
N ARG A 337 -16.65 15.78 -5.43
CA ARG A 337 -16.43 17.18 -5.77
C ARG A 337 -15.72 17.96 -4.66
N GLU A 338 -15.03 19.02 -5.00
CA GLU A 338 -14.48 19.94 -4.01
C GLU A 338 -15.58 20.51 -3.12
N GLY A 339 -15.33 20.57 -1.81
CA GLY A 339 -16.32 20.95 -0.82
C GLY A 339 -17.41 19.92 -0.56
N GLY A 340 -17.30 18.71 -1.13
CA GLY A 340 -18.20 17.58 -0.84
C GLY A 340 -17.98 16.98 0.55
N VAL A 341 -18.81 16.02 0.93
CA VAL A 341 -18.78 15.39 2.25
C VAL A 341 -18.39 13.93 2.14
N LEU A 342 -17.43 13.51 2.97
CA LEU A 342 -17.11 12.11 3.18
C LEU A 342 -17.60 11.66 4.55
N ILE A 343 -18.47 10.64 4.58
CA ILE A 343 -18.96 9.99 5.79
C ILE A 343 -18.26 8.64 5.92
N LEU A 344 -17.50 8.45 6.99
CA LEU A 344 -16.91 7.16 7.35
C LEU A 344 -17.72 6.52 8.48
N ILE A 345 -18.04 5.24 8.35
CA ILE A 345 -18.63 4.41 9.40
C ILE A 345 -17.48 3.67 10.09
N ALA A 346 -17.15 4.05 11.32
CA ALA A 346 -15.96 3.52 12.00
C ALA A 346 -16.13 3.49 13.53
N VAL A 347 -15.36 2.63 14.20
CA VAL A 347 -15.26 2.59 15.68
C VAL A 347 -14.52 3.82 16.22
N CYS A 348 -13.35 4.12 15.70
CA CYS A 348 -12.54 5.31 16.01
C CYS A 348 -12.59 5.72 17.50
N ASP A 349 -12.21 4.80 18.41
CA ASP A 349 -12.24 5.04 19.85
C ASP A 349 -10.94 5.68 20.39
N GLY A 350 -9.93 5.82 19.53
CA GLY A 350 -8.65 6.44 19.87
C GLY A 350 -7.56 5.45 20.31
N TYR A 351 -7.85 4.14 20.33
CA TYR A 351 -6.83 3.16 20.69
C TYR A 351 -5.75 3.06 19.59
N ILE A 352 -4.51 3.08 20.03
CA ILE A 352 -3.30 2.91 19.21
C ILE A 352 -2.50 1.77 19.82
N ASP A 353 -2.13 0.78 19.01
CA ASP A 353 -1.36 -0.37 19.48
C ASP A 353 0.06 0.05 19.89
N PRO A 354 0.43 -0.05 21.19
CA PRO A 354 1.74 0.40 21.67
C PRO A 354 2.90 -0.50 21.26
N ASP A 355 2.63 -1.69 20.74
CA ASP A 355 3.66 -2.65 20.36
C ASP A 355 3.98 -2.58 18.86
N THR A 356 2.98 -2.44 18.01
CA THR A 356 3.18 -2.43 16.55
C THR A 356 3.32 -1.04 15.96
N VAL A 357 2.63 -0.02 16.53
CA VAL A 357 2.64 1.37 16.04
C VAL A 357 2.90 2.40 17.15
N PRO A 358 3.93 2.22 18.00
CA PRO A 358 4.09 2.98 19.26
C PRO A 358 4.22 4.49 19.07
N SER A 359 4.87 4.95 18.00
CA SER A 359 5.08 6.39 17.73
C SER A 359 3.81 7.13 17.29
N TYR A 360 2.76 6.40 16.92
CA TYR A 360 1.51 7.02 16.44
C TYR A 360 0.80 7.81 17.52
N ALA A 361 0.90 7.39 18.80
CA ALA A 361 0.27 8.10 19.91
C ALA A 361 0.88 9.49 20.10
N ASP A 362 2.21 9.59 20.13
CA ASP A 362 2.92 10.87 20.26
C ASP A 362 2.62 11.79 19.06
N ILE A 363 2.65 11.23 17.86
CA ILE A 363 2.38 11.99 16.64
C ILE A 363 0.93 12.47 16.58
N LEU A 364 -0.04 11.66 17.01
CA LEU A 364 -1.44 12.08 17.09
C LEU A 364 -1.63 13.24 18.08
N ASP A 365 -0.97 13.18 19.23
CA ASP A 365 -1.02 14.25 20.25
C ASP A 365 -0.35 15.54 19.76
N LEU A 366 0.79 15.43 19.09
CA LEU A 366 1.46 16.58 18.48
C LEU A 366 0.61 17.18 17.35
N TYR A 367 0.02 16.35 16.50
CA TYR A 367 -0.86 16.81 15.43
C TYR A 367 -2.11 17.51 15.99
N GLY A 368 -2.76 16.93 17.00
CA GLY A 368 -3.92 17.55 17.65
C GLY A 368 -3.62 18.93 18.26
N LYS A 369 -2.39 19.17 18.73
CA LYS A 369 -1.94 20.47 19.26
C LYS A 369 -1.60 21.47 18.14
N MET A 370 -1.03 21.01 17.04
CA MET A 370 -0.53 21.87 15.97
C MET A 370 -1.55 22.12 14.86
N GLY A 371 -2.45 21.17 14.60
CA GLY A 371 -3.46 21.23 13.55
C GLY A 371 -2.91 21.34 12.10
N ASN A 372 -1.60 21.05 11.91
CA ASN A 372 -0.94 21.25 10.64
C ASN A 372 0.17 20.21 10.41
N ALA A 373 -0.04 19.31 9.47
CA ALA A 373 0.87 18.22 9.18
C ALA A 373 2.24 18.70 8.65
N ARG A 374 2.29 19.78 7.84
CA ARG A 374 3.54 20.34 7.33
C ARG A 374 4.42 20.88 8.44
N ARG A 375 3.85 21.67 9.35
CA ARG A 375 4.60 22.19 10.51
C ARG A 375 5.08 21.09 11.42
N LEU A 376 4.31 20.00 11.52
CA LEU A 376 4.70 18.84 12.33
C LEU A 376 5.87 18.11 11.67
N GLU A 377 5.81 17.86 10.36
CA GLU A 377 6.91 17.28 9.60
C GLU A 377 8.19 18.11 9.73
N GLU A 378 8.12 19.41 9.45
CA GLU A 378 9.27 20.33 9.51
C GLU A 378 9.91 20.40 10.91
N LYS A 379 9.11 20.24 11.97
CA LYS A 379 9.60 20.42 13.36
C LYS A 379 10.09 19.15 14.00
N TYR A 380 9.44 18.00 13.71
CA TYR A 380 9.63 16.79 14.51
C TYR A 380 10.15 15.58 13.73
N LEU A 381 10.19 15.61 12.39
CA LEU A 381 10.63 14.46 11.61
C LEU A 381 12.04 14.00 12.02
N ASP A 382 12.99 14.94 12.12
CA ASP A 382 14.38 14.62 12.49
C ASP A 382 14.49 14.11 13.94
N GLU A 383 13.67 14.62 14.86
CA GLU A 383 13.61 14.10 16.23
C GLU A 383 13.20 12.63 16.24
N PHE A 384 12.15 12.27 15.47
CA PHE A 384 11.66 10.92 15.45
C PHE A 384 12.62 9.94 14.73
N PHE A 385 13.48 10.41 13.81
CA PHE A 385 14.57 9.59 13.30
C PHE A 385 15.57 9.16 14.37
N LEU A 386 15.70 9.90 15.45
CA LEU A 386 16.67 9.70 16.52
C LEU A 386 16.06 9.11 17.81
N ARG A 387 14.77 8.80 17.83
CA ARG A 387 14.07 8.25 19.00
C ARG A 387 14.48 6.79 19.23
N GLU A 388 15.53 6.58 20.02
CA GLU A 388 16.07 5.26 20.32
C GLU A 388 15.06 4.28 20.93
N ASP A 389 14.15 4.76 21.77
CA ASP A 389 13.09 3.98 22.39
C ASP A 389 12.20 3.29 21.34
N TYR A 390 11.82 4.02 20.28
CA TYR A 390 11.05 3.48 19.15
C TYR A 390 11.91 2.72 18.15
N LEU A 391 13.14 3.19 17.87
CA LEU A 391 14.06 2.48 16.97
C LEU A 391 14.40 1.07 17.50
N ARG A 392 14.56 0.90 18.83
CA ARG A 392 14.74 -0.43 19.41
C ARG A 392 13.54 -1.34 19.19
N LYS A 393 12.31 -0.83 19.31
CA LYS A 393 11.09 -1.59 19.01
C LYS A 393 11.00 -1.97 17.52
N TYR A 394 11.42 -1.08 16.62
CA TYR A 394 11.49 -1.35 15.20
C TYR A 394 12.56 -2.41 14.85
N ARG A 395 13.80 -2.21 15.30
CA ARG A 395 14.93 -3.06 14.93
C ARG A 395 14.88 -4.45 15.56
N PHE A 396 14.46 -4.54 16.82
CA PHE A 396 14.53 -5.77 17.62
C PHE A 396 13.16 -6.33 18.03
N GLY A 397 12.09 -5.61 17.74
CA GLY A 397 10.71 -6.01 17.95
C GLY A 397 9.94 -6.15 16.64
N TYR A 398 8.66 -5.84 16.72
CA TYR A 398 7.73 -5.93 15.58
C TYR A 398 6.97 -4.60 15.37
N ALA A 399 7.57 -3.48 15.75
CA ALA A 399 7.01 -2.16 15.53
C ALA A 399 7.39 -1.61 14.15
N VAL A 400 6.59 -0.67 13.65
CA VAL A 400 6.96 0.15 12.49
C VAL A 400 8.07 1.13 12.88
N HIS A 401 8.81 1.64 11.90
CA HIS A 401 9.80 2.70 12.11
C HIS A 401 9.13 3.96 12.69
N PRO A 402 9.76 4.67 13.66
CA PRO A 402 9.13 5.81 14.34
C PRO A 402 8.65 6.94 13.43
N VAL A 403 9.22 7.12 12.25
CA VAL A 403 8.78 8.14 11.28
C VAL A 403 7.60 7.72 10.42
N HIS A 404 7.16 6.45 10.49
CA HIS A 404 6.08 5.95 9.64
C HIS A 404 4.76 6.74 9.74
N PRO A 405 4.30 7.24 10.91
CA PRO A 405 3.06 8.02 10.98
C PRO A 405 3.14 9.37 10.23
N PHE A 406 4.33 9.91 9.96
CA PHE A 406 4.46 11.12 9.14
C PHE A 406 3.99 10.89 7.70
N TRP A 407 4.16 9.68 7.17
CA TRP A 407 3.67 9.30 5.84
C TRP A 407 2.14 9.35 5.76
N LEU A 408 1.45 8.97 6.82
CA LEU A 408 -0.01 9.05 6.91
C LEU A 408 -0.48 10.51 7.02
N LEU A 409 0.28 11.33 7.74
CA LEU A 409 -0.01 12.77 7.90
C LEU A 409 0.26 13.56 6.63
N ALA A 410 1.23 13.17 5.81
CA ALA A 410 1.52 13.82 4.54
C ALA A 410 0.30 13.85 3.59
N GLU A 411 -0.64 12.93 3.77
CA GLU A 411 -1.88 12.85 3.00
C GLU A 411 -3.02 13.73 3.52
N GLN A 412 -2.97 14.10 4.79
CA GLN A 412 -4.11 14.73 5.47
C GLN A 412 -4.41 16.13 4.93
N ASN A 413 -3.41 16.87 4.49
CA ASN A 413 -3.63 18.19 3.91
C ASN A 413 -4.62 18.09 2.75
N TYR A 414 -4.42 17.13 1.82
CA TYR A 414 -5.36 16.96 0.70
C TYR A 414 -6.77 16.60 1.17
N VAL A 415 -6.89 15.71 2.18
CA VAL A 415 -8.20 15.33 2.73
C VAL A 415 -8.94 16.56 3.23
N HIS A 416 -8.28 17.40 4.04
CA HIS A 416 -8.91 18.59 4.62
C HIS A 416 -9.10 19.74 3.61
N ASP A 417 -8.17 19.92 2.67
CA ASP A 417 -8.27 20.97 1.65
C ASP A 417 -9.37 20.65 0.62
N HIS A 418 -9.60 19.38 0.31
CA HIS A 418 -10.59 18.96 -0.69
C HIS A 418 -12.01 18.85 -0.13
N LEU A 419 -12.16 18.43 1.13
CA LEU A 419 -13.45 18.18 1.75
C LEU A 419 -14.10 19.45 2.29
N GLY A 420 -15.41 19.59 2.07
CA GLY A 420 -16.22 20.49 2.89
C GLY A 420 -16.36 19.96 4.32
N LYS A 421 -16.45 18.62 4.49
CA LYS A 421 -16.44 17.98 5.79
C LYS A 421 -16.06 16.50 5.72
N LEU A 422 -15.20 16.07 6.66
CA LEU A 422 -15.01 14.67 7.03
C LEU A 422 -15.90 14.36 8.25
N ILE A 423 -16.86 13.47 8.12
CA ILE A 423 -17.71 13.01 9.22
C ILE A 423 -17.34 11.57 9.54
N ILE A 424 -17.08 11.27 10.82
CA ILE A 424 -16.89 9.89 11.29
C ILE A 424 -18.11 9.54 12.16
N ALA A 425 -18.99 8.76 11.58
CA ALA A 425 -20.21 8.30 12.23
C ALA A 425 -19.99 6.99 12.98
N THR A 426 -20.78 6.78 14.02
CA THR A 426 -20.70 5.63 14.94
C THR A 426 -19.38 5.52 15.72
N ALA A 427 -18.56 6.57 15.71
CA ALA A 427 -17.30 6.62 16.45
C ALA A 427 -17.55 6.65 17.96
N GLU A 428 -16.83 5.83 18.69
CA GLU A 428 -17.01 5.65 20.14
C GLU A 428 -16.34 6.74 20.97
N ASN A 429 -15.44 7.55 20.36
CA ASN A 429 -14.73 8.65 21.03
C ASN A 429 -14.75 9.94 20.19
N PRO A 430 -15.64 10.90 20.51
CA PRO A 430 -15.71 12.18 19.81
C PRO A 430 -14.41 12.98 19.83
N GLU A 431 -13.60 12.86 20.90
CA GLU A 431 -12.32 13.56 21.02
C GLU A 431 -11.28 13.01 20.04
N ALA A 432 -11.23 11.70 19.88
CA ALA A 432 -10.37 11.04 18.90
C ALA A 432 -10.65 11.52 17.46
N VAL A 433 -11.93 11.69 17.12
CA VAL A 433 -12.37 12.24 15.84
C VAL A 433 -11.91 13.69 15.66
N ARG A 434 -12.07 14.53 16.70
CA ARG A 434 -11.67 15.95 16.66
C ARG A 434 -10.14 16.12 16.52
N LYS A 435 -9.34 15.27 17.16
CA LYS A 435 -7.87 15.32 17.06
C LYS A 435 -7.35 15.22 15.63
N VAL A 436 -8.08 14.59 14.74
CA VAL A 436 -7.71 14.46 13.31
C VAL A 436 -8.52 15.39 12.39
N GLY A 437 -9.15 16.42 12.94
CA GLY A 437 -9.93 17.38 12.16
C GLY A 437 -11.28 16.85 11.64
N GLY A 438 -11.71 15.70 12.11
CA GLY A 438 -13.02 15.13 11.76
C GLY A 438 -14.18 15.71 12.57
N THR A 439 -15.39 15.54 12.07
CA THR A 439 -16.64 15.83 12.76
C THR A 439 -17.27 14.52 13.23
N TRP A 440 -17.57 14.44 14.50
CA TRP A 440 -18.26 13.29 15.08
C TRP A 440 -19.75 13.31 14.78
N ALA A 441 -20.32 12.16 14.48
CA ALA A 441 -21.77 11.93 14.45
C ALA A 441 -22.09 10.64 15.23
N GLU A 442 -23.19 10.67 15.98
CA GLU A 442 -23.63 9.54 16.80
C GLU A 442 -23.91 8.30 15.96
N ASP A 443 -24.64 8.51 14.85
CA ASP A 443 -25.04 7.47 13.91
C ASP A 443 -25.02 7.99 12.46
N PHE A 444 -25.47 7.17 11.54
CA PHE A 444 -25.52 7.53 10.12
C PHE A 444 -26.56 8.63 9.83
N ASP A 445 -27.73 8.59 10.47
CA ASP A 445 -28.80 9.57 10.22
C ASP A 445 -28.37 10.97 10.63
N HIS A 446 -27.70 11.11 11.78
CA HIS A 446 -27.11 12.37 12.22
C HIS A 446 -26.01 12.85 11.25
N ALA A 447 -25.15 11.94 10.77
CA ALA A 447 -24.14 12.27 9.76
C ALA A 447 -24.75 12.74 8.45
N TRP A 448 -25.83 12.08 8.01
CA TRP A 448 -26.54 12.42 6.79
C TRP A 448 -27.19 13.81 6.86
N GLU A 449 -27.87 14.13 7.99
CA GLU A 449 -28.41 15.47 8.23
C GLU A 449 -27.34 16.57 8.17
N MET A 450 -26.14 16.30 8.72
CA MET A 450 -25.02 17.22 8.64
C MET A 450 -24.54 17.40 7.19
N ALA A 451 -24.49 16.32 6.42
CA ALA A 451 -24.10 16.35 5.02
C ALA A 451 -25.11 17.18 4.18
N GLU A 452 -26.41 16.91 4.33
CA GLU A 452 -27.45 17.66 3.61
C GLU A 452 -27.45 19.16 3.91
N LYS A 453 -27.09 19.58 5.12
CA LYS A 453 -26.93 21.00 5.47
C LYS A 453 -25.82 21.71 4.69
N LEU A 454 -24.81 20.95 4.26
CA LEU A 454 -23.66 21.48 3.52
C LEU A 454 -23.84 21.40 2.01
N VAL A 455 -24.26 20.24 1.51
CA VAL A 455 -24.31 19.99 0.06
C VAL A 455 -25.69 20.19 -0.56
N GLY A 456 -26.72 20.43 0.26
CA GLY A 456 -28.11 20.60 -0.18
C GLY A 456 -28.90 19.30 -0.14
N LYS A 457 -30.21 19.41 -0.42
CA LYS A 457 -31.14 18.28 -0.48
C LYS A 457 -30.91 17.44 -1.74
N ASN A 458 -31.08 16.11 -1.61
CA ASN A 458 -30.93 15.14 -2.70
C ASN A 458 -29.54 15.16 -3.37
N PRO A 459 -28.45 15.09 -2.60
CA PRO A 459 -27.11 15.06 -3.17
C PRO A 459 -26.86 13.76 -3.96
N ARG A 460 -25.97 13.81 -4.95
CA ARG A 460 -25.45 12.59 -5.57
C ARG A 460 -24.59 11.84 -4.56
N CYS A 461 -25.07 10.67 -4.15
CA CYS A 461 -24.45 9.86 -3.12
C CYS A 461 -23.82 8.60 -3.73
N LEU A 462 -22.56 8.37 -3.38
CA LEU A 462 -21.82 7.14 -3.67
C LEU A 462 -21.60 6.39 -2.36
N VAL A 463 -22.01 5.12 -2.31
CA VAL A 463 -21.83 4.25 -1.14
C VAL A 463 -20.84 3.15 -1.45
N LEU A 464 -19.84 3.00 -0.59
CA LEU A 464 -18.76 2.05 -0.68
C LEU A 464 -18.77 1.11 0.54
N PRO A 465 -19.67 0.12 0.56
CA PRO A 465 -19.92 -0.67 1.77
C PRO A 465 -18.70 -1.50 2.21
N THR A 466 -17.93 -2.02 1.26
CA THR A 466 -16.90 -3.03 1.48
C THR A 466 -15.57 -2.64 0.82
N PHE A 467 -15.29 -1.34 0.70
CA PHE A 467 -14.11 -0.81 -0.02
C PHE A 467 -12.79 -1.37 0.51
N PHE A 468 -12.69 -1.62 1.82
CA PHE A 468 -11.48 -2.12 2.49
C PHE A 468 -11.51 -3.63 2.78
N THR A 469 -12.63 -4.32 2.69
CA THR A 469 -12.75 -5.78 2.90
C THR A 469 -12.72 -6.57 1.61
N LYS A 470 -13.12 -5.96 0.51
CA LYS A 470 -12.97 -6.51 -0.83
C LYS A 470 -11.71 -5.95 -1.52
N PHE A 471 -11.37 -6.49 -2.66
CA PHE A 471 -10.14 -6.09 -3.34
C PHE A 471 -10.19 -4.62 -3.79
N PRO A 472 -9.10 -3.85 -3.66
CA PRO A 472 -9.08 -2.43 -4.03
C PRO A 472 -9.43 -2.20 -5.51
N PHE A 473 -10.17 -1.14 -5.76
CA PHE A 473 -10.55 -0.67 -7.10
C PHE A 473 -10.48 0.87 -7.16
N LYS A 474 -10.57 1.41 -8.34
CA LYS A 474 -10.57 2.86 -8.60
C LYS A 474 -11.62 3.22 -9.62
N PHE A 475 -11.91 4.50 -9.76
CA PHE A 475 -12.99 5.01 -10.58
C PHE A 475 -12.48 5.76 -11.81
N ALA A 476 -13.06 5.49 -12.98
CA ALA A 476 -13.00 6.35 -14.14
C ALA A 476 -14.14 7.36 -14.04
N VAL A 477 -13.84 8.59 -13.63
CA VAL A 477 -14.85 9.63 -13.39
C VAL A 477 -14.93 10.54 -14.60
N ARG A 478 -16.16 10.70 -15.13
CA ARG A 478 -16.49 11.52 -16.29
C ARG A 478 -17.02 12.90 -15.92
#